data_9640a97fd9444c352a96a411f9504b7b
#
_entry.id   9640a97fd9444c352a96a411f9504b7b
#
_cell.length_a   1.000
_cell.length_b   1.000
_cell.length_c   1.000
_cell.angle_alpha   90.00
_cell.angle_beta   90.00
_cell.angle_gamma   90.00
#
_symmetry.space_group_name_H-M   'P 1'
#
loop_
_entity.id
_entity.type
_entity.pdbx_description
1 polymer ?
#
loop_
_entity_poly.entity_id
_entity_poly.type
_entity_poly.pdbx_seq_one_letter_code
_entity_poly.pdbx_strand_id
1 'polypeptide(L)'
;MNKNSPVYSDNIDLIDLFKIVWNGKRKIILITLISFLIGFGYDYQVPNNYTNSLKLNNTHNSEFLQLKIITQFINSNPLNELDQPRLDQPSQSNFLFLERFIYELKDYEEFKTSLKNTKRIKENISNLSIEDQEKEILKYLGLLKIIESKDGQDFTVKLTWHDPEEAKKILQNTLNFTLNNLKKKVFNDLRKSLEFKNKIVLADNMAKIVFLKEQSSIAKELNYAENQLEKIILNQTDVSININKSVDAHYYLRGYKAIDNEINIIKNRDYQNFKILAQELNALEIENFKWIDYNIDLISVGSIKKTKLILIISILLGFVIGIFYVLIIHDHKLKN
;
A
#
# COMPACT_ATOMS: atom_id res chain seq x y z
N MET A 1 42.30 -83.37 4.93
CA MET A 1 42.23 -82.13 5.74
C MET A 1 41.19 -81.19 5.14
N ASN A 2 39.97 -81.31 5.57
CA ASN A 2 38.89 -80.43 5.16
C ASN A 2 38.62 -79.44 6.31
N LYS A 3 39.06 -78.21 6.13
CA LYS A 3 38.67 -77.10 7.02
C LYS A 3 37.34 -76.50 6.51
N ASN A 4 36.25 -76.95 7.10
CA ASN A 4 34.98 -76.26 6.99
C ASN A 4 35.08 -74.98 7.78
N SER A 5 35.24 -73.84 7.13
CA SER A 5 35.05 -72.52 7.69
C SER A 5 33.55 -72.33 7.84
N PRO A 6 33.05 -71.94 9.02
CA PRO A 6 31.63 -71.59 9.15
C PRO A 6 31.36 -70.29 8.32
N VAL A 7 30.53 -70.44 7.31
CA VAL A 7 29.93 -69.26 6.61
C VAL A 7 29.05 -68.61 7.60
N TYR A 8 29.50 -67.49 8.22
CA TYR A 8 28.60 -66.55 8.93
C TYR A 8 27.69 -65.93 7.90
N SER A 9 26.49 -66.44 7.84
CA SER A 9 25.42 -65.75 7.13
C SER A 9 25.02 -64.48 7.98
N ASP A 10 25.46 -63.30 7.53
CA ASP A 10 25.09 -62.01 8.10
C ASP A 10 23.59 -61.67 7.85
N ASN A 11 22.72 -62.64 7.93
CA ASN A 11 21.29 -62.40 7.88
C ASN A 11 20.84 -61.92 9.26
N ILE A 12 20.76 -60.60 9.40
CA ILE A 12 20.10 -59.98 10.57
C ILE A 12 18.63 -60.40 10.56
N ASP A 13 18.28 -61.34 11.46
CA ASP A 13 16.90 -61.78 11.59
C ASP A 13 16.09 -60.63 12.24
N LEU A 14 15.17 -60.05 11.45
CA LEU A 14 14.27 -58.98 11.92
C LEU A 14 13.52 -59.34 13.20
N ILE A 15 13.22 -60.65 13.40
CA ILE A 15 12.51 -61.14 14.58
C ILE A 15 13.40 -61.02 15.81
N ASP A 16 14.70 -61.32 15.68
CA ASP A 16 15.63 -61.19 16.80
C ASP A 16 15.94 -59.74 17.14
N LEU A 17 15.98 -58.89 16.17
CA LEU A 17 16.09 -57.43 16.36
C LEU A 17 14.88 -56.89 17.14
N PHE A 18 13.67 -57.33 16.81
CA PHE A 18 12.45 -56.99 17.55
C PHE A 18 12.48 -57.52 18.99
N LYS A 19 12.94 -58.74 19.24
CA LYS A 19 13.10 -59.27 20.62
C LYS A 19 14.08 -58.48 21.44
N ILE A 20 15.22 -58.05 20.85
CA ILE A 20 16.22 -57.22 21.52
C ILE A 20 15.62 -55.89 21.97
N VAL A 21 14.93 -55.21 21.05
CA VAL A 21 14.23 -53.91 21.32
C VAL A 21 13.17 -54.12 22.41
N TRP A 22 12.36 -55.20 22.31
CA TRP A 22 11.32 -55.50 23.30
C TRP A 22 11.86 -55.74 24.69
N ASN A 23 12.94 -56.50 24.81
CA ASN A 23 13.64 -56.76 26.08
C ASN A 23 14.26 -55.46 26.65
N GLY A 24 14.66 -54.52 25.79
CA GLY A 24 15.21 -53.22 26.14
C GLY A 24 14.19 -52.15 26.43
N LYS A 25 12.87 -52.42 26.34
CA LYS A 25 11.78 -51.42 26.40
C LYS A 25 11.87 -50.45 27.60
N ARG A 26 12.29 -50.94 28.78
CA ARG A 26 12.43 -50.05 29.97
C ARG A 26 13.51 -48.99 29.78
N LYS A 27 14.60 -49.31 29.07
CA LYS A 27 15.69 -48.38 28.76
C LYS A 27 15.23 -47.37 27.71
N ILE A 28 14.52 -47.85 26.69
CA ILE A 28 13.97 -47.00 25.63
C ILE A 28 12.99 -45.99 26.23
N ILE A 29 12.07 -46.45 27.06
CA ILE A 29 11.10 -45.56 27.77
C ILE A 29 11.81 -44.50 28.58
N LEU A 30 12.84 -44.91 29.36
CA LEU A 30 13.60 -43.98 30.18
C LEU A 30 14.32 -42.91 29.37
N ILE A 31 14.99 -43.29 28.30
CA ILE A 31 15.67 -42.36 27.39
C ILE A 31 14.65 -41.43 26.69
N THR A 32 13.51 -41.95 26.25
CA THR A 32 12.43 -41.18 25.67
C THR A 32 11.87 -40.15 26.67
N LEU A 33 11.71 -40.57 27.95
CA LEU A 33 11.25 -39.68 29.02
C LEU A 33 12.24 -38.55 29.28
N ILE A 34 13.54 -38.86 29.33
CA ILE A 34 14.61 -37.86 29.51
C ILE A 34 14.58 -36.86 28.31
N SER A 35 14.47 -37.35 27.10
CA SER A 35 14.38 -36.50 25.91
C SER A 35 13.13 -35.62 25.92
N PHE A 36 12.00 -36.16 26.36
CA PHE A 36 10.78 -35.39 26.54
C PHE A 36 10.95 -34.26 27.56
N LEU A 37 11.59 -34.54 28.73
CA LEU A 37 11.85 -33.52 29.77
C LEU A 37 12.81 -32.44 29.27
N ILE A 38 13.82 -32.78 28.44
CA ILE A 38 14.70 -31.82 27.79
C ILE A 38 13.91 -30.95 26.82
N GLY A 39 13.07 -31.56 25.97
CA GLY A 39 12.20 -30.83 25.03
C GLY A 39 11.22 -29.91 25.73
N PHE A 40 10.65 -30.34 26.86
CA PHE A 40 9.76 -29.54 27.69
C PHE A 40 10.51 -28.36 28.34
N GLY A 41 11.71 -28.58 28.87
CA GLY A 41 12.56 -27.51 29.43
C GLY A 41 12.97 -26.49 28.37
N TYR A 42 13.30 -26.94 27.17
CA TYR A 42 13.58 -26.08 26.02
C TYR A 42 12.35 -25.24 25.65
N ASP A 43 11.18 -25.88 25.53
CA ASP A 43 9.93 -25.17 25.22
C ASP A 43 9.60 -24.10 26.28
N TYR A 44 9.86 -24.37 27.54
CA TYR A 44 9.64 -23.41 28.63
C TYR A 44 10.54 -22.18 28.52
N GLN A 45 11.78 -22.31 28.03
CA GLN A 45 12.72 -21.20 27.89
C GLN A 45 12.45 -20.36 26.64
N VAL A 46 11.80 -20.91 25.60
CA VAL A 46 11.49 -20.16 24.37
C VAL A 46 10.39 -19.14 24.66
N PRO A 47 10.63 -17.84 24.43
CA PRO A 47 9.63 -16.81 24.67
C PRO A 47 8.41 -17.01 23.77
N ASN A 48 7.23 -16.73 24.31
CA ASN A 48 6.00 -16.73 23.56
C ASN A 48 5.98 -15.47 22.67
N ASN A 49 5.94 -15.67 21.37
CA ASN A 49 5.68 -14.61 20.41
C ASN A 49 4.31 -14.83 19.75
N TYR A 50 3.61 -13.74 19.53
CA TYR A 50 2.28 -13.73 18.95
C TYR A 50 2.31 -12.97 17.64
N THR A 51 1.52 -13.43 16.67
CA THR A 51 1.26 -12.69 15.44
C THR A 51 -0.13 -12.10 15.52
N ASN A 52 -0.20 -10.79 15.51
CA ASN A 52 -1.43 -10.04 15.37
C ASN A 52 -1.64 -9.75 13.88
N SER A 53 -2.76 -10.20 13.33
CA SER A 53 -3.07 -10.05 11.90
C SER A 53 -4.36 -9.26 11.72
N LEU A 54 -4.31 -8.23 10.89
CA LEU A 54 -5.44 -7.36 10.57
C LEU A 54 -5.61 -7.28 9.05
N LYS A 55 -6.83 -7.50 8.59
CA LYS A 55 -7.18 -7.34 7.18
C LYS A 55 -7.58 -5.90 6.89
N LEU A 56 -7.06 -5.35 5.79
CA LEU A 56 -7.37 -4.02 5.26
C LEU A 56 -8.08 -4.19 3.92
N ASN A 57 -9.24 -3.56 3.77
CA ASN A 57 -10.04 -3.63 2.56
C ASN A 57 -10.23 -2.23 1.96
N ASN A 58 -10.55 -2.18 0.67
CA ASN A 58 -11.01 -0.95 0.04
C ASN A 58 -12.38 -0.54 0.58
N THR A 59 -12.59 0.75 0.75
CA THR A 59 -13.92 1.33 1.04
C THR A 59 -14.74 1.49 -0.23
N HIS A 60 -16.07 1.64 -0.08
CA HIS A 60 -16.96 1.85 -1.20
C HIS A 60 -16.74 3.22 -1.86
N ASN A 61 -16.78 3.24 -3.19
CA ASN A 61 -16.53 4.44 -4.01
C ASN A 61 -17.51 5.61 -3.75
N SER A 62 -18.69 5.35 -3.19
CA SER A 62 -19.70 6.39 -2.90
C SER A 62 -19.22 7.42 -1.87
N GLU A 63 -18.37 7.02 -0.92
CA GLU A 63 -17.87 7.92 0.11
C GLU A 63 -16.87 8.96 -0.43
N PHE A 64 -16.28 8.68 -1.60
CA PHE A 64 -15.28 9.56 -2.22
C PHE A 64 -15.81 10.36 -3.41
N LEU A 65 -17.13 10.41 -3.62
CA LEU A 65 -17.72 11.05 -4.80
C LEU A 65 -17.28 12.51 -4.95
N GLN A 66 -17.28 13.28 -3.86
CA GLN A 66 -16.87 14.70 -3.87
C GLN A 66 -15.39 14.85 -4.23
N LEU A 67 -14.51 14.03 -3.65
CA LEU A 67 -13.09 14.04 -4.01
C LEU A 67 -12.86 13.65 -5.47
N LYS A 68 -13.66 12.72 -5.99
CA LYS A 68 -13.62 12.31 -7.39
C LYS A 68 -14.00 13.46 -8.31
N ILE A 69 -15.05 14.22 -8.00
CA ILE A 69 -15.49 15.39 -8.77
C ILE A 69 -14.36 16.43 -8.82
N ILE A 70 -13.78 16.78 -7.67
CA ILE A 70 -12.68 17.76 -7.61
C ILE A 70 -11.48 17.28 -8.44
N THR A 71 -11.13 16.01 -8.34
CA THR A 71 -10.01 15.43 -9.10
C THR A 71 -10.28 15.42 -10.61
N GLN A 72 -11.50 15.09 -11.02
CA GLN A 72 -11.90 15.14 -12.43
C GLN A 72 -11.79 16.57 -12.98
N PHE A 73 -12.25 17.57 -12.20
CA PHE A 73 -12.09 18.97 -12.58
C PHE A 73 -10.62 19.37 -12.75
N ILE A 74 -9.76 19.00 -11.82
CA ILE A 74 -8.32 19.28 -11.90
C ILE A 74 -7.71 18.66 -13.17
N ASN A 75 -8.10 17.45 -13.53
CA ASN A 75 -7.56 16.70 -14.67
C ASN A 75 -8.23 17.05 -16.01
N SER A 76 -9.39 17.73 -16.02
CA SER A 76 -10.04 18.17 -17.24
C SER A 76 -9.20 19.21 -17.99
N ASN A 77 -9.23 19.19 -19.34
CA ASN A 77 -8.55 20.20 -20.12
C ASN A 77 -9.39 21.49 -20.17
N PRO A 78 -8.89 22.64 -19.67
CA PRO A 78 -9.66 23.88 -19.63
C PRO A 78 -10.00 24.44 -21.02
N LEU A 79 -9.31 24.00 -22.06
CA LEU A 79 -9.49 24.51 -23.43
C LEU A 79 -10.63 23.83 -24.18
N ASN A 80 -11.10 22.68 -23.71
CA ASN A 80 -12.22 21.96 -24.32
C ASN A 80 -13.50 22.25 -23.53
N GLU A 81 -14.10 23.40 -23.75
CA GLU A 81 -15.44 23.76 -23.20
C GLU A 81 -16.54 22.73 -23.57
N LEU A 82 -16.28 21.87 -24.56
CA LEU A 82 -17.19 20.82 -25.03
C LEU A 82 -16.99 19.46 -24.33
N ASP A 83 -15.88 19.27 -23.66
CA ASP A 83 -15.65 18.09 -22.83
C ASP A 83 -16.26 18.33 -21.44
N GLN A 84 -17.58 18.36 -21.37
CA GLN A 84 -18.24 18.10 -20.10
C GLN A 84 -17.68 16.75 -19.59
N PRO A 85 -17.27 16.68 -18.33
CA PRO A 85 -16.81 15.41 -17.77
C PRO A 85 -17.93 14.41 -17.97
N ARG A 86 -17.73 13.47 -18.88
CA ARG A 86 -18.68 12.36 -19.06
C ARG A 86 -18.65 11.57 -17.78
N LEU A 87 -19.67 11.77 -16.96
CA LEU A 87 -19.90 11.03 -15.71
C LEU A 87 -19.96 9.51 -15.92
N ASP A 88 -20.15 9.10 -17.19
CA ASP A 88 -20.38 7.72 -17.60
C ASP A 88 -19.11 6.93 -17.94
N GLN A 89 -17.96 7.59 -18.10
CA GLN A 89 -16.72 6.85 -18.19
C GLN A 89 -16.28 6.51 -16.77
N PRO A 90 -16.27 5.22 -16.38
CA PRO A 90 -15.55 4.80 -15.20
C PRO A 90 -14.08 5.13 -15.49
N SER A 91 -13.68 6.37 -15.14
CA SER A 91 -12.27 6.69 -15.11
C SER A 91 -11.63 5.63 -14.23
N GLN A 92 -10.67 4.89 -14.77
CA GLN A 92 -9.87 3.88 -14.07
C GLN A 92 -9.05 4.45 -12.90
N SER A 93 -9.23 5.71 -12.56
CA SER A 93 -8.83 6.27 -11.29
C SER A 93 -9.83 5.87 -10.20
N ASN A 94 -10.02 4.57 -9.98
CA ASN A 94 -10.33 4.14 -8.64
C ASN A 94 -9.22 4.76 -7.81
N PHE A 95 -9.57 5.75 -6.99
CA PHE A 95 -8.65 6.28 -6.01
C PHE A 95 -8.24 5.09 -5.15
N LEU A 96 -7.11 4.51 -5.47
CA LEU A 96 -6.56 3.36 -4.78
C LEU A 96 -5.95 3.88 -3.47
N PHE A 97 -6.83 4.45 -2.60
CA PHE A 97 -6.41 4.93 -1.29
C PHE A 97 -5.73 3.82 -0.51
N LEU A 98 -6.22 2.60 -0.64
CA LEU A 98 -5.61 1.45 0.01
C LEU A 98 -4.19 1.21 -0.49
N GLU A 99 -3.94 1.25 -1.81
CA GLU A 99 -2.58 1.09 -2.35
C GLU A 99 -1.66 2.22 -1.90
N ARG A 100 -2.14 3.47 -1.94
CA ARG A 100 -1.37 4.61 -1.45
C ARG A 100 -1.10 4.52 0.06
N PHE A 101 -2.08 4.08 0.83
CA PHE A 101 -1.91 3.81 2.25
C PHE A 101 -0.88 2.72 2.51
N ILE A 102 -0.93 1.62 1.75
CA ILE A 102 0.05 0.53 1.84
C ILE A 102 1.45 1.02 1.45
N TYR A 103 1.55 1.90 0.46
CA TYR A 103 2.83 2.51 0.07
C TYR A 103 3.43 3.33 1.23
N GLU A 104 2.63 4.21 1.84
CA GLU A 104 3.05 4.99 3.01
C GLU A 104 3.41 4.07 4.20
N LEU A 105 2.60 3.02 4.45
CA LEU A 105 2.86 2.06 5.52
C LEU A 105 4.17 1.27 5.32
N LYS A 106 4.58 1.02 4.07
CA LYS A 106 5.85 0.37 3.72
C LYS A 106 7.08 1.25 3.95
N ASP A 107 6.91 2.55 4.12
CA ASP A 107 8.01 3.46 4.49
C ASP A 107 8.43 3.30 5.96
N TYR A 108 7.60 2.66 6.78
CA TYR A 108 7.84 2.33 8.19
C TYR A 108 8.05 3.53 9.13
N GLU A 109 7.95 4.79 8.69
CA GLU A 109 8.18 5.95 9.56
C GLU A 109 7.16 6.06 10.69
N GLU A 110 5.88 5.82 10.37
CA GLU A 110 4.81 5.78 11.36
C GLU A 110 4.93 4.59 12.29
N PHE A 111 5.41 3.46 11.79
CA PHE A 111 5.70 2.28 12.62
C PHE A 111 6.86 2.55 13.58
N LYS A 112 7.95 3.16 13.12
CA LYS A 112 9.05 3.62 13.99
C LYS A 112 8.54 4.56 15.08
N THR A 113 7.70 5.53 14.71
CA THR A 113 7.08 6.47 15.66
C THR A 113 6.24 5.75 16.70
N SER A 114 5.45 4.77 16.28
CA SER A 114 4.62 3.96 17.18
C SER A 114 5.48 3.11 18.13
N LEU A 115 6.59 2.55 17.63
CA LEU A 115 7.55 1.80 18.45
C LEU A 115 8.21 2.69 19.48
N LYS A 116 8.69 3.89 19.11
CA LYS A 116 9.31 4.86 20.04
C LYS A 116 8.39 5.26 21.18
N ASN A 117 7.07 5.25 20.94
CA ASN A 117 6.06 5.57 21.94
C ASN A 117 5.67 4.37 22.83
N THR A 118 6.14 3.17 22.50
CA THR A 118 5.88 1.96 23.29
C THR A 118 6.74 1.97 24.56
N LYS A 119 6.13 1.73 25.72
CA LYS A 119 6.81 1.85 27.03
C LYS A 119 8.12 1.07 27.07
N ARG A 120 8.10 -0.20 26.70
CA ARG A 120 9.28 -1.08 26.71
C ARG A 120 10.40 -0.59 25.80
N ILE A 121 10.07 -0.17 24.59
CA ILE A 121 11.08 0.35 23.65
C ILE A 121 11.65 1.67 24.18
N LYS A 122 10.78 2.58 24.65
CA LYS A 122 11.18 3.85 25.23
C LYS A 122 12.16 3.67 26.41
N GLU A 123 11.91 2.73 27.30
CA GLU A 123 12.82 2.40 28.40
C GLU A 123 14.17 1.89 27.89
N ASN A 124 14.17 1.03 26.88
CA ASN A 124 15.40 0.44 26.32
C ASN A 124 16.26 1.47 25.55
N ILE A 125 15.64 2.47 24.90
CA ILE A 125 16.38 3.43 24.07
C ILE A 125 16.68 4.75 24.79
N SER A 126 16.09 5.03 25.94
CA SER A 126 16.18 6.34 26.62
C SER A 126 17.59 6.79 26.93
N ASN A 127 18.51 5.86 27.16
CA ASN A 127 19.90 6.13 27.52
C ASN A 127 20.87 6.04 26.32
N LEU A 128 20.36 5.78 25.12
CA LEU A 128 21.17 5.63 23.91
C LEU A 128 21.33 6.96 23.17
N SER A 129 22.41 7.09 22.40
CA SER A 129 22.56 8.18 21.44
C SER A 129 21.45 8.11 20.37
N ILE A 130 21.15 9.22 19.68
CA ILE A 130 20.12 9.26 18.64
C ILE A 130 20.41 8.21 17.55
N GLU A 131 21.66 8.05 17.16
CA GLU A 131 22.09 7.08 16.16
C GLU A 131 21.87 5.63 16.63
N ASP A 132 22.17 5.33 17.88
CA ASP A 132 22.00 3.99 18.45
C ASP A 132 20.50 3.68 18.70
N GLN A 133 19.69 4.70 19.03
CA GLN A 133 18.24 4.57 19.08
C GLN A 133 17.66 4.13 17.72
N GLU A 134 18.09 4.78 16.64
CA GLU A 134 17.65 4.40 15.28
C GLU A 134 18.08 2.96 14.93
N LYS A 135 19.34 2.60 15.20
CA LYS A 135 19.82 1.24 14.98
C LYS A 135 19.02 0.19 15.77
N GLU A 136 18.66 0.51 17.01
CA GLU A 136 17.86 -0.40 17.85
C GLU A 136 16.45 -0.56 17.26
N ILE A 137 15.81 0.52 16.86
CA ILE A 137 14.46 0.50 16.28
C ILE A 137 14.43 -0.26 14.95
N LEU A 138 15.46 -0.13 14.11
CA LEU A 138 15.57 -0.84 12.85
C LEU A 138 15.48 -2.37 13.01
N LYS A 139 15.90 -2.93 14.14
CA LYS A 139 15.77 -4.36 14.43
C LYS A 139 14.32 -4.84 14.48
N TYR A 140 13.40 -3.94 14.82
CA TYR A 140 11.97 -4.27 14.95
C TYR A 140 11.20 -4.13 13.64
N LEU A 141 11.76 -3.49 12.59
CA LEU A 141 11.02 -3.27 11.34
C LEU A 141 10.60 -4.58 10.66
N GLY A 142 11.44 -5.60 10.74
CA GLY A 142 11.13 -6.92 10.16
C GLY A 142 9.96 -7.66 10.86
N LEU A 143 9.49 -7.16 12.01
CA LEU A 143 8.35 -7.73 12.74
C LEU A 143 7.01 -7.31 12.16
N LEU A 144 6.95 -6.18 11.41
CA LEU A 144 5.79 -5.74 10.66
C LEU A 144 5.88 -6.31 9.23
N LYS A 145 4.88 -7.07 8.82
CA LYS A 145 4.78 -7.64 7.49
C LYS A 145 3.46 -7.25 6.84
N ILE A 146 3.53 -6.84 5.59
CA ILE A 146 2.38 -6.50 4.77
C ILE A 146 2.28 -7.55 3.67
N ILE A 147 1.15 -8.26 3.63
CA ILE A 147 0.92 -9.38 2.72
C ILE A 147 -0.28 -9.01 1.85
N GLU A 148 -0.08 -9.01 0.56
CA GLU A 148 -1.14 -8.81 -0.43
C GLU A 148 -1.93 -10.11 -0.61
N SER A 149 -3.25 -9.98 -0.78
CA SER A 149 -4.09 -11.13 -1.10
C SER A 149 -3.82 -11.61 -2.53
N LYS A 150 -4.17 -12.86 -2.83
CA LYS A 150 -3.97 -13.42 -4.18
C LYS A 150 -4.73 -12.66 -5.27
N ASP A 151 -5.81 -12.01 -4.90
CA ASP A 151 -6.69 -11.26 -5.80
C ASP A 151 -6.27 -9.80 -5.98
N GLY A 152 -5.20 -9.36 -5.26
CA GLY A 152 -4.69 -7.98 -5.32
C GLY A 152 -5.63 -6.92 -4.73
N GLN A 153 -6.77 -7.31 -4.14
CA GLN A 153 -7.79 -6.37 -3.68
C GLN A 153 -7.66 -5.99 -2.21
N ASP A 154 -7.07 -6.86 -1.42
CA ASP A 154 -6.98 -6.73 0.03
C ASP A 154 -5.53 -6.90 0.50
N PHE A 155 -5.23 -6.32 1.65
CA PHE A 155 -3.93 -6.48 2.30
C PHE A 155 -4.12 -6.99 3.72
N THR A 156 -3.17 -7.79 4.19
CA THR A 156 -3.10 -8.22 5.58
C THR A 156 -1.83 -7.67 6.22
N VAL A 157 -1.99 -6.87 7.26
CA VAL A 157 -0.89 -6.39 8.08
C VAL A 157 -0.69 -7.34 9.24
N LYS A 158 0.54 -7.82 9.42
CA LYS A 158 0.93 -8.74 10.51
C LYS A 158 2.02 -8.12 11.34
N LEU A 159 1.83 -8.08 12.66
CA LEU A 159 2.85 -7.69 13.61
C LEU A 159 3.16 -8.86 14.53
N THR A 160 4.44 -9.25 14.56
CA THR A 160 4.94 -10.25 15.51
C THR A 160 5.46 -9.55 16.76
N TRP A 161 4.90 -9.87 17.92
CA TRP A 161 5.27 -9.25 19.19
C TRP A 161 5.16 -10.24 20.35
N HIS A 162 5.80 -9.94 21.47
CA HIS A 162 5.78 -10.79 22.65
C HIS A 162 4.47 -10.68 23.46
N ASP A 163 3.78 -9.54 23.37
CA ASP A 163 2.51 -9.27 24.05
C ASP A 163 1.46 -8.88 22.98
N PRO A 164 0.34 -9.63 22.88
CA PRO A 164 -0.68 -9.38 21.87
C PRO A 164 -1.43 -8.05 22.08
N GLU A 165 -1.62 -7.60 23.32
CA GLU A 165 -2.30 -6.34 23.61
C GLU A 165 -1.42 -5.14 23.27
N GLU A 166 -0.13 -5.23 23.57
CA GLU A 166 0.84 -4.22 23.17
C GLU A 166 0.95 -4.15 21.64
N ALA A 167 0.99 -5.31 20.97
CA ALA A 167 0.97 -5.39 19.51
C ALA A 167 -0.27 -4.73 18.89
N LYS A 168 -1.46 -4.96 19.46
CA LYS A 168 -2.70 -4.32 19.04
C LYS A 168 -2.57 -2.79 19.10
N LYS A 169 -2.04 -2.25 20.20
CA LYS A 169 -1.83 -0.80 20.38
C LYS A 169 -0.81 -0.24 19.37
N ILE A 170 0.29 -0.95 19.16
CA ILE A 170 1.31 -0.54 18.16
C ILE A 170 0.69 -0.49 16.77
N LEU A 171 -0.04 -1.53 16.35
CA LEU A 171 -0.73 -1.56 15.07
C LEU A 171 -1.73 -0.43 14.94
N GLN A 172 -2.58 -0.23 15.94
CA GLN A 172 -3.59 0.83 15.93
C GLN A 172 -2.96 2.22 15.78
N ASN A 173 -1.90 2.51 16.54
CA ASN A 173 -1.19 3.77 16.44
C ASN A 173 -0.53 3.94 15.08
N THR A 174 0.13 2.90 14.56
CA THR A 174 0.77 2.92 13.25
C THR A 174 -0.25 3.22 12.15
N LEU A 175 -1.37 2.48 12.12
CA LEU A 175 -2.41 2.68 11.11
C LEU A 175 -3.04 4.07 11.20
N ASN A 176 -3.30 4.56 12.42
CA ASN A 176 -3.86 5.90 12.62
C ASN A 176 -2.89 7.00 12.19
N PHE A 177 -1.58 6.88 12.50
CA PHE A 177 -0.57 7.86 12.06
C PHE A 177 -0.44 7.85 10.55
N THR A 178 -0.33 6.68 9.92
CA THR A 178 -0.27 6.53 8.46
C THR A 178 -1.51 7.14 7.80
N LEU A 179 -2.70 6.84 8.33
CA LEU A 179 -3.96 7.37 7.80
C LEU A 179 -4.02 8.90 7.90
N ASN A 180 -3.67 9.46 9.04
CA ASN A 180 -3.69 10.91 9.24
C ASN A 180 -2.66 11.64 8.35
N ASN A 181 -1.48 11.06 8.16
CA ASN A 181 -0.48 11.61 7.27
C ASN A 181 -0.93 11.53 5.80
N LEU A 182 -1.50 10.38 5.39
CA LEU A 182 -2.06 10.22 4.05
C LEU A 182 -3.17 11.24 3.78
N LYS A 183 -4.11 11.42 4.72
CA LYS A 183 -5.17 12.43 4.62
C LYS A 183 -4.57 13.82 4.35
N LYS A 184 -3.63 14.25 5.18
CA LYS A 184 -2.97 15.56 5.03
C LYS A 184 -2.25 15.71 3.68
N LYS A 185 -1.51 14.68 3.24
CA LYS A 185 -0.82 14.67 1.94
C LYS A 185 -1.82 14.82 0.80
N VAL A 186 -2.86 13.99 0.74
CA VAL A 186 -3.88 14.02 -0.32
C VAL A 186 -4.54 15.41 -0.42
N PHE A 187 -4.94 15.99 0.71
CA PHE A 187 -5.59 17.30 0.69
C PHE A 187 -4.65 18.42 0.28
N ASN A 188 -3.41 18.40 0.74
CA ASN A 188 -2.41 19.38 0.30
C ASN A 188 -2.12 19.27 -1.19
N ASP A 189 -2.05 18.04 -1.72
CA ASP A 189 -1.84 17.79 -3.14
C ASP A 189 -3.01 18.31 -3.97
N LEU A 190 -4.25 18.03 -3.56
CA LEU A 190 -5.46 18.54 -4.24
C LEU A 190 -5.53 20.07 -4.21
N ARG A 191 -5.23 20.71 -3.07
CA ARG A 191 -5.21 22.16 -2.95
C ARG A 191 -4.17 22.78 -3.89
N LYS A 192 -2.94 22.28 -3.87
CA LYS A 192 -1.88 22.76 -4.75
C LYS A 192 -2.22 22.55 -6.23
N SER A 193 -2.82 21.40 -6.57
CA SER A 193 -3.22 21.08 -7.94
C SER A 193 -4.33 22.02 -8.41
N LEU A 194 -5.29 22.36 -7.56
CA LEU A 194 -6.35 23.30 -7.87
C LEU A 194 -5.79 24.73 -8.07
N GLU A 195 -4.88 25.17 -7.20
CA GLU A 195 -4.18 26.46 -7.34
C GLU A 195 -3.37 26.53 -8.64
N PHE A 196 -2.66 25.46 -8.98
CA PHE A 196 -1.86 25.37 -10.20
C PHE A 196 -2.75 25.41 -11.45
N LYS A 197 -3.87 24.67 -11.44
CA LYS A 197 -4.86 24.69 -12.51
C LYS A 197 -5.41 26.10 -12.73
N ASN A 198 -5.76 26.81 -11.67
CA ASN A 198 -6.22 28.20 -11.73
C ASN A 198 -5.17 29.11 -12.40
N LYS A 199 -3.89 28.97 -12.04
CA LYS A 199 -2.79 29.73 -12.66
C LYS A 199 -2.65 29.44 -14.15
N ILE A 200 -2.79 28.17 -14.59
CA ILE A 200 -2.75 27.80 -15.99
C ILE A 200 -3.89 28.48 -16.74
N VAL A 201 -5.13 28.39 -16.27
CA VAL A 201 -6.29 29.00 -16.91
C VAL A 201 -6.16 30.52 -17.03
N LEU A 202 -5.60 31.18 -15.99
CA LEU A 202 -5.33 32.62 -16.04
C LEU A 202 -4.25 32.97 -17.08
N ALA A 203 -3.18 32.18 -17.16
CA ALA A 203 -2.11 32.39 -18.14
C ALA A 203 -2.61 32.22 -19.58
N ASP A 204 -3.41 31.17 -19.84
CA ASP A 204 -4.01 30.90 -21.16
C ASP A 204 -4.94 32.05 -21.58
N ASN A 205 -5.76 32.56 -20.66
CA ASN A 205 -6.64 33.69 -20.93
C ASN A 205 -5.85 35.00 -21.18
N MET A 206 -4.75 35.22 -20.47
CA MET A 206 -3.86 36.36 -20.75
C MET A 206 -3.25 36.25 -22.13
N ALA A 207 -2.74 35.08 -22.52
CA ALA A 207 -2.20 34.83 -23.85
C ALA A 207 -3.26 35.07 -24.95
N LYS A 208 -4.48 34.58 -24.74
CA LYS A 208 -5.60 34.83 -25.66
C LYS A 208 -5.96 36.31 -25.76
N ILE A 209 -5.96 37.05 -24.65
CA ILE A 209 -6.18 38.51 -24.66
C ILE A 209 -5.10 39.24 -25.47
N VAL A 210 -3.84 38.86 -25.35
CA VAL A 210 -2.73 39.44 -26.14
C VAL A 210 -2.96 39.21 -27.61
N PHE A 211 -3.20 37.97 -28.02
CA PHE A 211 -3.54 37.61 -29.39
C PHE A 211 -4.74 38.42 -29.91
N LEU A 212 -5.84 38.48 -29.18
CA LEU A 212 -7.02 39.24 -29.59
C LEU A 212 -6.76 40.72 -29.74
N LYS A 213 -5.93 41.34 -28.89
CA LYS A 213 -5.52 42.74 -29.03
C LYS A 213 -4.75 42.99 -30.31
N GLU A 214 -3.83 42.10 -30.70
CA GLU A 214 -3.11 42.18 -31.97
C GLU A 214 -4.07 42.11 -33.16
N GLN A 215 -5.01 41.16 -33.14
CA GLN A 215 -6.04 41.03 -34.17
C GLN A 215 -6.99 42.25 -34.24
N SER A 216 -7.35 42.80 -33.10
CA SER A 216 -8.16 44.05 -33.05
C SER A 216 -7.42 45.23 -33.63
N SER A 217 -6.10 45.36 -33.37
CA SER A 217 -5.26 46.41 -33.94
C SER A 217 -5.20 46.32 -35.50
N ILE A 218 -5.00 45.13 -36.01
CA ILE A 218 -5.00 44.86 -37.47
C ILE A 218 -6.36 45.24 -38.07
N ALA A 219 -7.46 44.84 -37.44
CA ALA A 219 -8.81 45.16 -37.90
C ALA A 219 -9.08 46.66 -37.91
N LYS A 220 -8.55 47.42 -36.91
CA LYS A 220 -8.66 48.88 -36.84
C LYS A 220 -7.87 49.60 -37.92
N GLU A 221 -6.64 49.15 -38.20
CA GLU A 221 -5.82 49.68 -39.28
C GLU A 221 -6.48 49.47 -40.66
N LEU A 222 -7.17 48.33 -40.83
CA LEU A 222 -7.91 48.00 -42.05
C LEU A 222 -9.33 48.63 -42.08
N ASN A 223 -9.73 49.37 -41.07
CA ASN A 223 -11.09 49.93 -40.90
C ASN A 223 -12.23 48.88 -40.91
N TYR A 224 -11.95 47.68 -40.45
CA TYR A 224 -12.92 46.59 -40.32
C TYR A 224 -13.64 46.68 -38.93
N ALA A 225 -14.68 47.52 -38.89
CA ALA A 225 -15.47 47.69 -37.65
C ALA A 225 -16.35 46.48 -37.35
N GLU A 226 -16.87 45.83 -38.37
CA GLU A 226 -17.82 44.72 -38.30
C GLU A 226 -17.30 43.50 -39.11
N ASN A 227 -18.01 42.39 -38.99
CA ASN A 227 -17.62 41.13 -39.61
C ASN A 227 -17.55 41.26 -41.14
N GLN A 228 -16.39 41.01 -41.74
CA GLN A 228 -16.16 41.06 -43.18
C GLN A 228 -16.23 39.66 -43.84
N LEU A 229 -16.29 38.57 -43.04
CA LEU A 229 -16.33 37.22 -43.54
C LEU A 229 -17.53 36.97 -44.50
N GLU A 230 -18.69 37.48 -44.11
CA GLU A 230 -19.92 37.36 -44.95
C GLU A 230 -19.76 38.07 -46.31
N LYS A 231 -19.15 39.26 -46.32
CA LYS A 231 -18.92 40.01 -47.59
C LYS A 231 -17.94 39.34 -48.52
N ILE A 232 -16.93 38.67 -47.97
CA ILE A 232 -15.94 37.94 -48.78
C ILE A 232 -16.56 36.68 -49.34
N ILE A 233 -17.37 35.95 -48.60
CA ILE A 233 -18.07 34.74 -49.06
C ILE A 233 -19.09 35.07 -50.19
N LEU A 234 -19.84 36.15 -50.06
CA LEU A 234 -20.83 36.55 -51.06
C LEU A 234 -20.22 37.05 -52.36
N ASN A 235 -18.99 37.56 -52.38
CA ASN A 235 -18.29 38.04 -53.57
C ASN A 235 -17.46 36.97 -54.30
N GLN A 236 -17.33 35.79 -53.77
CA GLN A 236 -16.59 34.67 -54.34
C GLN A 236 -17.52 33.49 -54.64
N THR A 237 -18.27 33.59 -55.74
CA THR A 237 -19.23 32.54 -56.18
C THR A 237 -18.56 31.27 -56.71
N ASP A 238 -17.20 31.20 -56.81
CA ASP A 238 -16.52 30.08 -57.48
C ASP A 238 -15.38 29.41 -56.72
N VAL A 239 -15.15 29.73 -55.42
CA VAL A 239 -14.11 29.08 -54.65
C VAL A 239 -14.71 28.43 -53.40
N SER A 240 -14.79 27.11 -53.38
CA SER A 240 -15.06 26.33 -52.19
C SER A 240 -13.90 26.53 -51.18
N ILE A 241 -13.95 27.57 -50.38
CA ILE A 241 -13.02 27.79 -49.30
C ILE A 241 -13.28 26.72 -48.23
N ASN A 242 -12.32 25.85 -48.03
CA ASN A 242 -12.34 24.82 -47.00
C ASN A 242 -12.17 25.53 -45.66
N ILE A 243 -13.29 26.02 -45.09
CA ILE A 243 -13.37 26.88 -43.89
C ILE A 243 -12.74 26.19 -42.65
N ASN A 244 -12.58 24.87 -42.67
CA ASN A 244 -12.08 24.09 -41.52
C ASN A 244 -10.56 24.16 -41.30
N LYS A 245 -9.77 24.74 -42.19
CA LYS A 245 -8.29 24.75 -42.03
C LYS A 245 -7.65 26.14 -41.83
N SER A 246 -8.40 27.23 -41.86
CA SER A 246 -7.83 28.58 -41.75
C SER A 246 -8.56 29.54 -40.79
N VAL A 247 -9.28 29.00 -39.80
CA VAL A 247 -10.06 29.84 -38.85
C VAL A 247 -9.14 30.78 -38.05
N ASP A 248 -7.90 30.44 -37.84
CA ASP A 248 -6.96 31.27 -37.06
C ASP A 248 -6.23 32.33 -37.92
N ALA A 249 -6.10 32.11 -39.24
CA ALA A 249 -5.28 33.00 -40.09
C ALA A 249 -5.91 34.36 -40.37
N HIS A 250 -7.21 34.55 -40.15
CA HIS A 250 -7.93 35.78 -40.50
C HIS A 250 -8.89 36.25 -39.37
N TYR A 251 -8.50 36.09 -38.11
CA TYR A 251 -9.34 36.43 -36.98
C TYR A 251 -9.75 37.92 -36.99
N TYR A 252 -8.91 38.82 -37.49
CA TYR A 252 -9.18 40.25 -37.66
C TYR A 252 -10.38 40.55 -38.57
N LEU A 253 -10.75 39.62 -39.47
CA LEU A 253 -11.95 39.78 -40.34
C LEU A 253 -13.28 39.77 -39.58
N ARG A 254 -13.29 39.32 -38.32
CA ARG A 254 -14.46 39.41 -37.42
C ARG A 254 -14.83 40.87 -37.04
N GLY A 255 -13.91 41.82 -37.33
CA GLY A 255 -14.05 43.21 -36.99
C GLY A 255 -13.69 43.54 -35.53
N TYR A 256 -13.11 44.75 -35.36
CA TYR A 256 -12.56 45.13 -34.03
C TYR A 256 -13.64 45.21 -32.95
N LYS A 257 -14.88 45.56 -33.25
CA LYS A 257 -15.98 45.64 -32.27
C LYS A 257 -16.26 44.26 -31.62
N ALA A 258 -16.31 43.19 -32.43
CA ALA A 258 -16.55 41.85 -31.97
C ALA A 258 -15.35 41.33 -31.16
N ILE A 259 -14.14 41.61 -31.62
CA ILE A 259 -12.91 41.22 -30.95
C ILE A 259 -12.71 41.92 -29.56
N ASP A 260 -12.95 43.24 -29.54
CA ASP A 260 -12.86 44.03 -28.33
C ASP A 260 -13.93 43.59 -27.29
N ASN A 261 -15.13 43.18 -27.76
CA ASN A 261 -16.15 42.59 -26.90
C ASN A 261 -15.72 41.25 -26.30
N GLU A 262 -15.12 40.37 -27.12
CA GLU A 262 -14.58 39.11 -26.68
C GLU A 262 -13.47 39.30 -25.61
N ILE A 263 -12.57 40.27 -25.82
CA ILE A 263 -11.55 40.64 -24.82
C ILE A 263 -12.21 41.04 -23.49
N ASN A 264 -13.29 41.85 -23.54
CA ASN A 264 -13.99 42.27 -22.34
C ASN A 264 -14.70 41.12 -21.62
N ILE A 265 -15.30 40.18 -22.38
CA ILE A 265 -15.89 38.97 -21.80
C ILE A 265 -14.81 38.12 -21.09
N ILE A 266 -13.66 37.92 -21.72
CA ILE A 266 -12.57 37.13 -21.09
C ILE A 266 -12.03 37.82 -19.85
N LYS A 267 -11.82 39.15 -19.88
CA LYS A 267 -11.36 39.91 -18.72
C LYS A 267 -12.34 39.88 -17.53
N ASN A 268 -13.63 39.90 -17.83
CA ASN A 268 -14.68 39.92 -16.82
C ASN A 268 -15.18 38.53 -16.46
N ARG A 269 -14.57 37.45 -17.01
CA ARG A 269 -14.95 36.09 -16.70
C ARG A 269 -14.64 35.83 -15.23
N ASP A 270 -15.69 35.65 -14.45
CA ASP A 270 -15.56 35.29 -13.04
C ASP A 270 -15.23 33.82 -12.91
N TYR A 271 -14.08 33.54 -12.28
CA TYR A 271 -13.61 32.17 -12.03
C TYR A 271 -14.21 31.60 -10.76
N GLN A 272 -15.52 31.84 -10.53
CA GLN A 272 -16.26 31.37 -9.36
C GLN A 272 -16.11 29.86 -9.15
N ASN A 273 -16.02 29.07 -10.23
CA ASN A 273 -15.88 27.62 -10.14
C ASN A 273 -14.64 27.20 -9.33
N PHE A 274 -13.48 27.86 -9.52
CA PHE A 274 -12.29 27.57 -8.71
C PHE A 274 -12.48 27.95 -7.25
N LYS A 275 -13.15 29.07 -7.01
CA LYS A 275 -13.42 29.54 -5.66
C LYS A 275 -14.40 28.62 -4.94
N ILE A 276 -15.46 28.20 -5.62
CA ILE A 276 -16.44 27.23 -5.11
C ILE A 276 -15.76 25.90 -4.78
N LEU A 277 -14.97 25.34 -5.72
CA LEU A 277 -14.28 24.08 -5.50
C LEU A 277 -13.24 24.17 -4.37
N ALA A 278 -12.56 25.31 -4.23
CA ALA A 278 -11.64 25.53 -3.11
C ALA A 278 -12.40 25.62 -1.77
N GLN A 279 -13.57 26.25 -1.76
CA GLN A 279 -14.46 26.29 -0.59
C GLN A 279 -14.99 24.90 -0.24
N GLU A 280 -15.49 24.16 -1.23
CA GLU A 280 -15.93 22.78 -1.05
C GLU A 280 -14.81 21.88 -0.52
N LEU A 281 -13.60 21.96 -1.11
CA LEU A 281 -12.45 21.21 -0.64
C LEU A 281 -12.10 21.54 0.83
N ASN A 282 -12.20 22.81 1.22
CA ASN A 282 -11.94 23.23 2.61
C ASN A 282 -13.08 22.86 3.57
N ALA A 283 -14.31 22.75 3.07
CA ALA A 283 -15.49 22.38 3.85
C ALA A 283 -15.62 20.85 4.03
N LEU A 284 -14.85 20.05 3.26
CA LEU A 284 -14.86 18.62 3.43
C LEU A 284 -14.31 18.25 4.81
N GLU A 285 -15.18 17.68 5.63
CA GLU A 285 -14.80 17.10 6.92
C GLU A 285 -14.03 15.80 6.71
N ILE A 286 -12.72 15.94 6.50
CA ILE A 286 -11.78 14.86 6.18
C ILE A 286 -11.85 13.73 7.19
N GLU A 287 -12.14 14.05 8.45
CA GLU A 287 -12.15 13.11 9.56
C GLU A 287 -13.30 12.10 9.45
N ASN A 288 -14.41 12.51 8.83
CA ASN A 288 -15.61 11.68 8.70
C ASN A 288 -15.55 10.67 7.56
N PHE A 289 -14.57 10.77 6.65
CA PHE A 289 -14.41 9.79 5.58
C PHE A 289 -13.78 8.50 6.08
N LYS A 290 -14.41 7.38 5.78
CA LYS A 290 -13.83 6.05 5.95
C LYS A 290 -12.88 5.76 4.79
N TRP A 291 -11.62 6.12 4.94
CA TRP A 291 -10.61 6.01 3.89
C TRP A 291 -10.20 4.56 3.59
N ILE A 292 -10.14 3.75 4.62
CA ILE A 292 -9.75 2.35 4.59
C ILE A 292 -10.74 1.56 5.45
N ASP A 293 -11.17 0.41 4.97
CA ASP A 293 -12.05 -0.46 5.73
C ASP A 293 -11.23 -1.47 6.53
N TYR A 294 -11.17 -1.25 7.84
CA TYR A 294 -10.60 -2.19 8.80
C TYR A 294 -11.29 -2.07 10.16
N ASN A 295 -11.26 -3.15 10.91
CA ASN A 295 -11.75 -3.16 12.28
C ASN A 295 -10.66 -3.72 13.21
N ILE A 296 -10.16 -2.86 14.07
CA ILE A 296 -9.08 -3.21 15.02
C ILE A 296 -9.50 -4.28 16.04
N ASP A 297 -10.79 -4.45 16.29
CA ASP A 297 -11.32 -5.46 17.20
C ASP A 297 -11.35 -6.85 16.56
N LEU A 298 -11.24 -6.94 15.25
CA LEU A 298 -11.15 -8.19 14.50
C LEU A 298 -9.72 -8.67 14.29
N ILE A 299 -8.76 -8.14 15.05
CA ILE A 299 -7.39 -8.64 15.01
C ILE A 299 -7.36 -10.12 15.41
N SER A 300 -6.87 -10.96 14.50
CA SER A 300 -6.60 -12.35 14.83
C SER A 300 -5.24 -12.49 15.51
N VAL A 301 -5.21 -13.15 16.65
CA VAL A 301 -4.00 -13.41 17.41
C VAL A 301 -3.62 -14.88 17.28
N GLY A 302 -2.45 -15.15 16.72
CA GLY A 302 -1.90 -16.49 16.58
C GLY A 302 -0.59 -16.64 17.37
N SER A 303 -0.46 -17.69 18.17
CA SER A 303 0.83 -18.03 18.78
C SER A 303 1.78 -18.61 17.73
N ILE A 304 3.01 -18.11 17.67
CA ILE A 304 4.07 -18.64 16.81
C ILE A 304 4.68 -19.91 17.41
N LYS A 305 4.63 -20.03 18.72
CA LYS A 305 5.22 -21.15 19.43
C LYS A 305 4.52 -22.46 19.10
N LYS A 306 5.27 -23.39 18.55
CA LYS A 306 4.78 -24.70 18.15
C LYS A 306 5.09 -25.75 19.23
N THR A 307 4.68 -25.51 20.47
CA THR A 307 4.89 -26.39 21.62
C THR A 307 4.62 -27.86 21.32
N LYS A 308 3.46 -28.15 20.71
CA LYS A 308 3.09 -29.54 20.35
C LYS A 308 4.12 -30.19 19.44
N LEU A 309 4.65 -29.45 18.44
CA LEU A 309 5.63 -29.96 17.48
C LEU A 309 6.98 -30.21 18.16
N ILE A 310 7.43 -29.33 19.03
CA ILE A 310 8.67 -29.48 19.79
C ILE A 310 8.59 -30.76 20.65
N LEU A 311 7.49 -30.97 21.38
CA LEU A 311 7.31 -32.14 22.22
C LEU A 311 7.26 -33.45 21.40
N ILE A 312 6.55 -33.47 20.26
CA ILE A 312 6.48 -34.63 19.36
C ILE A 312 7.88 -34.98 18.84
N ILE A 313 8.63 -33.98 18.35
CA ILE A 313 9.99 -34.21 17.87
C ILE A 313 10.91 -34.75 18.98
N SER A 314 10.80 -34.20 20.20
CA SER A 314 11.60 -34.65 21.35
C SER A 314 11.31 -36.11 21.71
N ILE A 315 10.04 -36.52 21.67
CA ILE A 315 9.62 -37.90 21.91
C ILE A 315 10.20 -38.85 20.82
N LEU A 316 10.04 -38.46 19.54
CA LEU A 316 10.55 -39.26 18.43
C LEU A 316 12.06 -39.42 18.48
N LEU A 317 12.81 -38.34 18.73
CA LEU A 317 14.26 -38.37 18.88
C LEU A 317 14.67 -39.27 20.04
N GLY A 318 14.03 -39.12 21.20
CA GLY A 318 14.28 -39.96 22.35
C GLY A 318 14.04 -41.45 22.10
N PHE A 319 12.97 -41.78 21.38
CA PHE A 319 12.65 -43.15 20.99
C PHE A 319 13.72 -43.76 20.06
N VAL A 320 14.11 -43.01 19.02
CA VAL A 320 15.16 -43.46 18.07
C VAL A 320 16.48 -43.64 18.80
N ILE A 321 16.91 -42.67 19.62
CA ILE A 321 18.14 -42.77 20.42
C ILE A 321 18.07 -43.97 21.36
N GLY A 322 16.91 -44.20 22.00
CA GLY A 322 16.67 -45.32 22.89
C GLY A 322 16.84 -46.68 22.21
N ILE A 323 16.33 -46.84 20.98
CA ILE A 323 16.50 -48.05 20.17
C ILE A 323 18.00 -48.27 19.87
N PHE A 324 18.69 -47.27 19.36
CA PHE A 324 20.12 -47.37 19.05
C PHE A 324 20.95 -47.73 20.28
N TYR A 325 20.66 -47.11 21.42
CA TYR A 325 21.32 -47.40 22.68
C TYR A 325 21.17 -48.87 23.11
N VAL A 326 19.96 -49.44 22.98
CA VAL A 326 19.70 -50.85 23.32
C VAL A 326 20.43 -51.80 22.37
N LEU A 327 20.47 -51.47 21.09
CA LEU A 327 21.17 -52.29 20.07
C LEU A 327 22.68 -52.29 20.31
N ILE A 328 23.27 -51.12 20.56
CA ILE A 328 24.72 -51.00 20.84
C ILE A 328 25.13 -51.80 22.09
N ILE A 329 24.34 -51.69 23.17
CA ILE A 329 24.63 -52.41 24.40
C ILE A 329 24.48 -53.92 24.23
N HIS A 330 23.53 -54.35 23.40
CA HIS A 330 23.35 -55.78 23.11
C HIS A 330 24.58 -56.35 22.33
N ASP A 331 25.03 -55.65 21.30
CA ASP A 331 26.22 -56.03 20.52
C ASP A 331 27.48 -56.09 21.40
N HIS A 332 27.62 -55.12 22.31
CA HIS A 332 28.78 -55.11 23.23
C HIS A 332 28.76 -56.28 24.23
N LYS A 333 27.58 -56.76 24.64
CA LYS A 333 27.42 -57.90 25.53
C LYS A 333 27.70 -59.25 24.84
N LEU A 334 27.54 -59.30 23.52
CA LEU A 334 27.86 -60.52 22.73
C LEU A 334 29.35 -60.65 22.43
N LYS A 335 30.12 -59.56 22.50
CA LYS A 335 31.57 -59.52 22.21
C LYS A 335 32.42 -59.70 23.46
N ASN A 336 31.86 -59.61 24.66
CA ASN A 336 32.48 -59.89 25.95
C ASN A 336 31.92 -61.18 26.55
#